data_e44a22c082f78474fdd9a91a51d70825
#
_entry.id   e44a22c082f78474fdd9a91a51d70825
#
_cell.length_a   1.000
_cell.length_b   1.000
_cell.length_c   1.000
_cell.angle_alpha   90.00
_cell.angle_beta   90.00
_cell.angle_gamma   90.00
#
_symmetry.space_group_name_H-M   'P 1'
#
loop_
_entity.id
_entity.type
_entity.pdbx_description
1 polymer ?
#
loop_
_entity_poly.entity_id
_entity_poly.type
_entity_poly.pdbx_seq_one_letter_code
_entity_poly.pdbx_strand_id
1 'polypeptide(L)'
;MGAHLARANTDAHRSIRLTDESVAALPYARGARGVYIARDKEISGFRCVVNRNSKRLVYQGELREGGKRHAVYKRLGDPAHVKVDEARARALEELARLARLTDSDAKAGITFRQAWDDPDEGYKARLAKKNRSERTIADYQQKFTAHLEPTFGKVALRDITRSDVTRLHTRLTADVGPYAANGVCRVGNAIYRHAVLGMEVAGLNPLNPFRAHDLYNSEKPRQTGISERALPGWFAQVLKLDNPVMREYWLMTALTGLRRRDVCGLRWDHVNLKERYVEIPSPKGGKDRAFKCPLSPPMIRSLERVRRVGKVMCDTEECHPWVFPSVTSSSGHVEEVKNKNLDKSPHALRHSFRAFCAGAKVSTVHSRLLMNHKISKDVHESYMTLGAMFDQLRGASEVVSAYILRHLPKGAEKQLERRLREQLSGRNQVRR
;
A
#
# COMPACT_ATOMS: atom_id res chain seq x y z
N MET A 1 11.21 -46.90 23.94
CA MET A 1 10.97 -45.44 24.05
C MET A 1 12.08 -44.74 23.29
N GLY A 2 11.85 -44.45 22.02
CA GLY A 2 12.84 -43.85 21.13
C GLY A 2 12.45 -42.40 20.84
N ALA A 3 13.25 -41.48 21.36
CA ALA A 3 13.10 -40.06 21.08
C ALA A 3 13.54 -39.76 19.64
N HIS A 4 12.61 -39.44 18.75
CA HIS A 4 12.89 -38.85 17.46
C HIS A 4 13.41 -37.42 17.66
N LEU A 5 14.74 -37.27 17.75
CA LEU A 5 15.40 -35.99 17.58
C LEU A 5 15.27 -35.57 16.11
N ALA A 6 14.46 -34.56 15.86
CA ALA A 6 14.35 -33.91 14.57
C ALA A 6 15.74 -33.45 14.12
N ARG A 7 16.25 -34.04 13.06
CA ARG A 7 17.47 -33.60 12.35
C ARG A 7 17.19 -32.21 11.78
N ALA A 8 17.68 -31.17 12.46
CA ALA A 8 17.74 -29.83 11.92
C ALA A 8 18.63 -29.87 10.67
N ASN A 9 18.04 -29.64 9.52
CA ASN A 9 18.71 -29.57 8.22
C ASN A 9 19.60 -28.33 8.20
N THR A 10 20.91 -28.49 8.55
CA THR A 10 21.88 -27.41 8.71
C THR A 10 22.49 -26.94 7.39
N ASP A 11 22.00 -27.42 6.24
CA ASP A 11 22.49 -27.06 4.90
C ASP A 11 21.63 -25.99 4.17
N ALA A 12 20.69 -25.32 4.86
CA ALA A 12 19.89 -24.30 4.26
C ALA A 12 20.70 -23.01 4.09
N HIS A 13 20.96 -22.60 2.86
CA HIS A 13 21.45 -21.28 2.51
C HIS A 13 20.51 -20.21 3.06
N ARG A 14 20.87 -19.59 4.17
CA ARG A 14 20.04 -18.54 4.80
C ARG A 14 20.23 -17.24 4.02
N SER A 15 19.16 -16.69 3.49
CA SER A 15 19.14 -15.34 2.94
C SER A 15 18.59 -14.38 4.01
N ILE A 16 19.46 -13.53 4.56
CA ILE A 16 19.14 -12.57 5.64
C ILE A 16 19.77 -11.20 5.31
N ARG A 17 19.30 -10.16 5.96
CA ARG A 17 20.05 -8.90 5.97
C ARG A 17 21.23 -9.06 6.92
N LEU A 18 22.44 -8.94 6.41
CA LEU A 18 23.64 -9.02 7.22
C LEU A 18 23.84 -7.69 7.96
N THR A 19 23.84 -7.75 9.28
CA THR A 19 24.18 -6.67 10.21
C THR A 19 25.15 -7.22 11.25
N ASP A 20 25.83 -6.37 12.03
CA ASP A 20 26.71 -6.84 13.09
C ASP A 20 25.98 -7.79 14.04
N GLU A 21 24.76 -7.46 14.42
CA GLU A 21 23.92 -8.28 15.31
C GLU A 21 23.54 -9.62 14.66
N SER A 22 23.05 -9.57 13.39
CA SER A 22 22.63 -10.80 12.71
C SER A 22 23.79 -11.74 12.42
N VAL A 23 24.97 -11.20 12.10
CA VAL A 23 26.20 -11.99 11.89
C VAL A 23 26.73 -12.54 13.22
N ALA A 24 26.67 -11.79 14.31
CA ALA A 24 27.01 -12.28 15.64
C ALA A 24 26.12 -13.45 16.06
N ALA A 25 24.81 -13.36 15.80
CA ALA A 25 23.82 -14.37 16.15
C ALA A 25 23.88 -15.65 15.29
N LEU A 26 24.61 -15.68 14.18
CA LEU A 26 24.75 -16.87 13.36
C LEU A 26 25.45 -17.99 14.13
N PRO A 27 24.86 -19.19 14.33
CA PRO A 27 25.53 -20.29 15.02
C PRO A 27 26.72 -20.79 14.21
N TYR A 28 27.80 -21.21 14.86
CA TYR A 28 28.92 -21.86 14.19
C TYR A 28 28.48 -23.14 13.50
N ALA A 29 29.14 -23.47 12.39
CA ALA A 29 28.79 -24.61 11.57
C ALA A 29 28.99 -25.95 12.33
N ARG A 30 27.98 -26.80 12.27
CA ARG A 30 27.98 -28.17 12.81
C ARG A 30 27.68 -29.14 11.67
N GLY A 31 28.20 -30.34 11.72
CA GLY A 31 27.96 -31.40 10.72
C GLY A 31 29.17 -31.73 9.84
N ALA A 32 29.03 -32.69 8.93
CA ALA A 32 30.12 -33.26 8.15
C ALA A 32 30.88 -32.25 7.29
N ARG A 33 30.17 -31.26 6.68
CA ARG A 33 30.79 -30.22 5.84
C ARG A 33 31.49 -29.12 6.61
N GLY A 34 31.12 -28.87 7.89
CA GLY A 34 31.76 -27.89 8.73
C GLY A 34 31.72 -26.43 8.25
N VAL A 35 30.85 -26.10 7.30
CA VAL A 35 30.69 -24.76 6.71
C VAL A 35 29.27 -24.57 6.17
N TYR A 36 28.73 -23.34 6.31
CA TYR A 36 27.54 -22.88 5.61
C TYR A 36 27.66 -21.41 5.26
N ILE A 37 26.76 -20.92 4.40
CA ILE A 37 26.80 -19.57 3.86
C ILE A 37 25.48 -18.83 4.17
N ALA A 38 25.58 -17.69 4.85
CA ALA A 38 24.51 -16.72 4.95
C ALA A 38 24.69 -15.64 3.87
N ARG A 39 23.66 -15.44 3.05
CA ARG A 39 23.67 -14.50 1.92
C ARG A 39 22.95 -13.22 2.31
N ASP A 40 23.53 -12.09 1.92
CA ASP A 40 22.87 -10.81 2.11
C ASP A 40 21.66 -10.65 1.17
N LYS A 41 20.54 -10.15 1.69
CA LYS A 41 19.33 -9.89 0.90
C LYS A 41 19.40 -8.64 0.02
N GLU A 42 20.29 -7.71 0.36
CA GLU A 42 20.37 -6.40 -0.28
C GLU A 42 21.47 -6.34 -1.34
N ILE A 43 22.59 -7.03 -1.11
CA ILE A 43 23.76 -7.00 -2.01
C ILE A 43 24.00 -8.40 -2.53
N SER A 44 23.81 -8.57 -3.85
CA SER A 44 24.14 -9.82 -4.52
C SER A 44 25.64 -10.10 -4.41
N GLY A 45 25.97 -11.33 -4.00
CA GLY A 45 27.36 -11.76 -3.84
C GLY A 45 27.95 -11.46 -2.47
N PHE A 46 27.39 -10.57 -1.65
CA PHE A 46 27.84 -10.34 -0.28
C PHE A 46 27.34 -11.48 0.63
N ARG A 47 28.27 -12.10 1.37
CA ARG A 47 28.01 -13.32 2.12
C ARG A 47 28.82 -13.35 3.42
N CYS A 48 28.26 -14.02 4.42
CA CYS A 48 29.01 -14.49 5.58
C CYS A 48 29.23 -15.99 5.47
N VAL A 49 30.47 -16.40 5.34
CA VAL A 49 30.88 -17.80 5.40
C VAL A 49 31.13 -18.16 6.86
N VAL A 50 30.34 -19.09 7.38
CA VAL A 50 30.42 -19.55 8.77
C VAL A 50 31.07 -20.94 8.79
N ASN A 51 32.21 -21.04 9.47
CA ASN A 51 32.92 -22.28 9.70
C ASN A 51 32.65 -22.78 11.15
N ARG A 52 33.35 -23.85 11.54
CA ARG A 52 33.22 -24.42 12.89
C ARG A 52 33.65 -23.41 13.98
N ASN A 53 34.70 -22.63 13.73
CA ASN A 53 35.30 -21.75 14.73
C ASN A 53 35.54 -20.31 14.22
N SER A 54 35.05 -19.98 13.01
CA SER A 54 35.29 -18.66 12.44
C SER A 54 34.15 -18.22 11.52
N LYS A 55 33.97 -16.91 11.40
CA LYS A 55 33.10 -16.28 10.44
C LYS A 55 33.92 -15.37 9.55
N ARG A 56 33.57 -15.27 8.26
CA ARG A 56 34.26 -14.41 7.29
C ARG A 56 33.27 -13.70 6.41
N LEU A 57 33.43 -12.40 6.25
CA LEU A 57 32.67 -11.62 5.29
C LEU A 57 33.40 -11.67 3.95
N VAL A 58 32.68 -12.08 2.91
CA VAL A 58 33.25 -12.27 1.58
C VAL A 58 32.31 -11.72 0.51
N TYR A 59 32.90 -11.33 -0.60
CA TYR A 59 32.19 -11.11 -1.84
C TYR A 59 32.48 -12.26 -2.80
N GLN A 60 31.44 -12.83 -3.40
CA GLN A 60 31.55 -13.82 -4.46
C GLN A 60 30.65 -13.40 -5.63
N GLY A 61 31.27 -13.07 -6.73
CA GLY A 61 30.64 -12.67 -7.98
C GLY A 61 31.19 -13.45 -9.17
N GLU A 62 30.71 -13.10 -10.34
CA GLU A 62 31.19 -13.62 -11.61
C GLU A 62 31.67 -12.47 -12.48
N LEU A 63 32.83 -12.67 -13.14
CA LEU A 63 33.29 -11.80 -14.21
C LEU A 63 33.07 -12.57 -15.55
N ARG A 64 32.45 -11.90 -16.51
CA ARG A 64 32.34 -12.41 -17.87
C ARG A 64 33.35 -11.66 -18.73
N GLU A 65 34.27 -12.39 -19.30
CA GLU A 65 35.31 -11.86 -20.18
C GLU A 65 35.49 -12.80 -21.39
N GLY A 66 35.36 -12.26 -22.61
CA GLY A 66 35.48 -13.02 -23.82
C GLY A 66 34.51 -14.22 -23.94
N GLY A 67 33.27 -14.06 -23.40
CA GLY A 67 32.25 -15.14 -23.42
C GLY A 67 32.46 -16.22 -22.34
N LYS A 68 33.52 -16.18 -21.56
CA LYS A 68 33.78 -17.11 -20.45
C LYS A 68 33.40 -16.52 -19.10
N ARG A 69 32.94 -17.37 -18.18
CA ARG A 69 32.59 -16.97 -16.79
C ARG A 69 33.78 -17.28 -15.88
N HIS A 70 34.22 -16.27 -15.16
CA HIS A 70 35.27 -16.40 -14.14
C HIS A 70 34.66 -16.08 -12.77
N ALA A 71 34.75 -17.05 -11.83
CA ALA A 71 34.33 -16.83 -10.48
C ALA A 71 35.31 -15.87 -9.76
N VAL A 72 34.80 -14.81 -9.17
CA VAL A 72 35.59 -13.86 -8.37
C VAL A 72 35.23 -14.05 -6.91
N TYR A 73 36.24 -14.29 -6.09
CA TYR A 73 36.11 -14.42 -4.65
C TYR A 73 37.02 -13.41 -3.96
N LYS A 74 36.46 -12.55 -3.13
CA LYS A 74 37.22 -11.54 -2.37
C LYS A 74 36.86 -11.60 -0.90
N ARG A 75 37.87 -11.74 -0.06
CA ARG A 75 37.72 -11.62 1.40
C ARG A 75 37.58 -10.14 1.73
N LEU A 76 36.52 -9.78 2.50
CA LEU A 76 36.19 -8.42 2.88
C LEU A 76 36.59 -8.11 4.33
N GLY A 77 36.64 -9.13 5.18
CA GLY A 77 37.07 -9.01 6.56
C GLY A 77 36.60 -10.15 7.45
N ASP A 78 37.03 -10.06 8.71
CA ASP A 78 36.53 -10.87 9.80
C ASP A 78 35.55 -10.05 10.62
N PRO A 79 34.34 -10.53 10.92
CA PRO A 79 33.36 -9.78 11.72
C PRO A 79 33.85 -9.40 13.12
N ALA A 80 34.92 -10.05 13.61
CA ALA A 80 35.54 -9.68 14.88
C ALA A 80 36.33 -8.36 14.79
N HIS A 81 36.74 -7.96 13.60
CA HIS A 81 37.62 -6.79 13.38
C HIS A 81 37.08 -5.76 12.38
N VAL A 82 36.09 -6.14 11.56
CA VAL A 82 35.52 -5.28 10.53
C VAL A 82 34.01 -5.24 10.70
N LYS A 83 33.45 -4.05 10.85
CA LYS A 83 31.99 -3.88 10.91
C LYS A 83 31.35 -4.33 9.62
N VAL A 84 30.15 -4.90 9.72
CA VAL A 84 29.42 -5.42 8.56
C VAL A 84 29.12 -4.30 7.55
N ASP A 85 28.85 -3.08 7.98
CA ASP A 85 28.61 -1.94 7.07
C ASP A 85 29.87 -1.54 6.30
N GLU A 86 31.05 -1.64 6.90
CA GLU A 86 32.32 -1.42 6.19
C GLU A 86 32.59 -2.54 5.18
N ALA A 87 32.39 -3.78 5.56
CA ALA A 87 32.48 -4.92 4.62
C ALA A 87 31.45 -4.80 3.50
N ARG A 88 30.25 -4.28 3.79
CA ARG A 88 29.21 -3.99 2.82
C ARG A 88 29.65 -2.94 1.80
N ALA A 89 30.29 -1.86 2.25
CA ALA A 89 30.86 -0.83 1.38
C ALA A 89 31.91 -1.43 0.43
N ARG A 90 32.83 -2.24 0.96
CA ARG A 90 33.86 -2.95 0.18
C ARG A 90 33.24 -3.95 -0.81
N ALA A 91 32.15 -4.63 -0.46
CA ALA A 91 31.43 -5.54 -1.36
C ALA A 91 30.81 -4.76 -2.53
N LEU A 92 30.28 -3.57 -2.26
CA LEU A 92 29.70 -2.67 -3.27
C LEU A 92 30.76 -2.14 -4.23
N GLU A 93 31.93 -1.76 -3.71
CA GLU A 93 33.07 -1.34 -4.53
C GLU A 93 33.52 -2.45 -5.47
N GLU A 94 33.62 -3.69 -4.96
CA GLU A 94 34.02 -4.84 -5.77
C GLU A 94 32.98 -5.18 -6.82
N LEU A 95 31.69 -5.14 -6.47
CA LEU A 95 30.59 -5.32 -7.40
C LEU A 95 30.64 -4.26 -8.51
N ALA A 96 30.87 -2.99 -8.16
CA ALA A 96 31.04 -1.91 -9.12
C ALA A 96 32.29 -2.08 -10.01
N ARG A 97 33.41 -2.58 -9.46
CA ARG A 97 34.63 -2.88 -10.22
C ARG A 97 34.38 -3.98 -11.24
N LEU A 98 33.73 -5.08 -10.84
CA LEU A 98 33.42 -6.19 -11.75
C LEU A 98 32.44 -5.77 -12.84
N ALA A 99 31.45 -4.95 -12.49
CA ALA A 99 30.49 -4.42 -13.47
C ALA A 99 31.19 -3.57 -14.55
N ARG A 100 32.26 -2.84 -14.22
CA ARG A 100 33.06 -2.06 -15.21
C ARG A 100 33.94 -2.93 -16.08
N LEU A 101 34.36 -4.10 -15.60
CA LEU A 101 35.22 -5.04 -16.32
C LEU A 101 34.42 -5.99 -17.21
N THR A 102 33.14 -6.14 -16.96
CA THR A 102 32.25 -7.01 -17.75
C THR A 102 31.88 -6.27 -19.04
N ASP A 103 32.60 -6.56 -20.08
CA ASP A 103 32.37 -6.25 -21.49
C ASP A 103 31.99 -4.80 -21.86
N SER A 104 32.96 -4.11 -22.40
CA SER A 104 32.78 -2.87 -23.16
C SER A 104 31.94 -3.03 -24.43
N ASP A 105 31.62 -4.24 -24.87
CA ASP A 105 31.02 -4.53 -26.17
C ASP A 105 29.56 -5.02 -26.13
N ALA A 106 29.02 -5.35 -24.99
CA ALA A 106 27.63 -5.79 -24.90
C ALA A 106 26.68 -4.61 -24.73
N LYS A 107 26.16 -4.10 -25.83
CA LYS A 107 25.06 -3.15 -26.00
C LYS A 107 25.35 -1.76 -25.42
N ALA A 108 25.40 -0.77 -26.29
CA ALA A 108 25.21 0.63 -25.92
C ALA A 108 24.17 0.71 -24.82
N GLY A 109 24.57 1.15 -23.62
CA GLY A 109 23.79 0.97 -22.40
C GLY A 109 22.35 1.43 -22.58
N ILE A 110 21.42 0.55 -22.23
CA ILE A 110 19.98 0.85 -22.34
C ILE A 110 19.68 2.19 -21.65
N THR A 111 18.90 3.02 -22.31
CA THR A 111 18.51 4.33 -21.79
C THR A 111 17.44 4.18 -20.70
N PHE A 112 17.29 5.21 -19.89
CA PHE A 112 16.24 5.25 -18.87
C PHE A 112 14.84 5.13 -19.47
N ARG A 113 14.62 5.68 -20.70
CA ARG A 113 13.37 5.52 -21.43
C ARG A 113 13.14 4.06 -21.82
N GLN A 114 14.14 3.38 -22.36
CA GLN A 114 14.01 1.96 -22.71
C GLN A 114 13.71 1.09 -21.50
N ALA A 115 14.32 1.36 -20.35
CA ALA A 115 14.01 0.64 -19.12
C ALA A 115 12.56 0.86 -18.63
N TRP A 116 11.94 1.97 -19.01
CA TRP A 116 10.53 2.22 -18.72
C TRP A 116 9.60 1.61 -19.77
N ASP A 117 9.83 1.89 -21.06
CA ASP A 117 8.87 1.72 -22.17
C ASP A 117 9.10 0.43 -22.99
N ASP A 118 10.17 -0.33 -22.77
CA ASP A 118 10.36 -1.59 -23.49
C ASP A 118 9.07 -2.43 -23.39
N PRO A 119 8.51 -2.89 -24.54
CA PRO A 119 7.20 -3.54 -24.57
C PRO A 119 7.16 -4.88 -23.84
N ASP A 120 8.27 -5.59 -23.78
CA ASP A 120 8.37 -6.95 -23.23
C ASP A 120 8.98 -6.96 -21.82
N GLU A 121 10.07 -6.22 -21.62
CA GLU A 121 10.90 -6.26 -20.44
C GLU A 121 10.84 -4.96 -19.62
N GLY A 122 10.31 -3.86 -20.15
CA GLY A 122 10.25 -2.58 -19.49
C GLY A 122 9.42 -2.59 -18.21
N TYR A 123 9.68 -1.61 -17.34
CA TYR A 123 9.00 -1.54 -16.05
C TYR A 123 7.49 -1.36 -16.20
N LYS A 124 7.03 -0.64 -17.23
CA LYS A 124 5.61 -0.47 -17.56
C LYS A 124 4.94 -1.81 -17.90
N ALA A 125 5.57 -2.62 -18.76
CA ALA A 125 5.11 -3.98 -19.09
C ALA A 125 5.05 -4.87 -17.84
N ARG A 126 6.05 -4.78 -16.97
CA ARG A 126 6.04 -5.48 -15.67
C ARG A 126 4.89 -5.08 -14.78
N LEU A 127 4.52 -3.78 -14.72
CA LEU A 127 3.38 -3.32 -13.94
C LEU A 127 2.08 -3.96 -14.45
N ALA A 128 1.90 -4.05 -15.78
CA ALA A 128 0.77 -4.71 -16.41
C ALA A 128 0.74 -6.22 -16.10
N LYS A 129 1.87 -6.94 -16.28
CA LYS A 129 2.01 -8.37 -15.93
C LYS A 129 1.67 -8.66 -14.45
N LYS A 130 1.92 -7.69 -13.55
CA LYS A 130 1.56 -7.79 -12.12
C LYS A 130 0.15 -7.32 -11.80
N ASN A 131 -0.71 -7.13 -12.80
CA ASN A 131 -2.10 -6.67 -12.64
C ASN A 131 -2.20 -5.41 -11.74
N ARG A 132 -1.25 -4.47 -11.90
CA ARG A 132 -1.36 -3.18 -11.20
C ARG A 132 -2.50 -2.37 -11.81
N SER A 133 -3.24 -1.65 -10.94
CA SER A 133 -4.37 -0.85 -11.42
C SER A 133 -3.91 0.18 -12.47
N GLU A 134 -4.72 0.43 -13.47
CA GLU A 134 -4.49 1.44 -14.51
C GLU A 134 -4.12 2.80 -13.91
N ARG A 135 -4.80 3.18 -12.83
CA ARG A 135 -4.48 4.41 -12.10
C ARG A 135 -3.05 4.43 -11.55
N THR A 136 -2.52 3.29 -11.09
CA THR A 136 -1.12 3.21 -10.63
C THR A 136 -0.16 3.36 -11.81
N ILE A 137 -0.47 2.72 -12.93
CA ILE A 137 0.34 2.83 -14.15
C ILE A 137 0.30 4.27 -14.66
N ALA A 138 -0.88 4.90 -14.71
CA ALA A 138 -1.05 6.30 -15.12
C ALA A 138 -0.30 7.29 -14.19
N ASP A 139 -0.33 7.08 -12.88
CA ASP A 139 0.43 7.90 -11.91
C ASP A 139 1.94 7.79 -12.13
N TYR A 140 2.43 6.58 -12.41
CA TYR A 140 3.84 6.35 -12.71
C TYR A 140 4.22 6.95 -14.06
N GLN A 141 3.36 6.78 -15.09
CA GLN A 141 3.54 7.38 -16.42
C GLN A 141 3.61 8.92 -16.33
N GLN A 142 2.71 9.53 -15.58
CA GLN A 142 2.70 10.98 -15.40
C GLN A 142 4.02 11.46 -14.77
N LYS A 143 4.48 10.82 -13.70
CA LYS A 143 5.76 11.18 -13.05
C LYS A 143 6.96 10.96 -13.96
N PHE A 144 6.93 9.88 -14.74
CA PHE A 144 7.96 9.60 -15.73
C PHE A 144 7.99 10.70 -16.79
N THR A 145 6.89 10.92 -17.49
CA THR A 145 6.82 11.85 -18.62
C THR A 145 7.06 13.30 -18.22
N ALA A 146 6.50 13.73 -17.07
CA ALA A 146 6.64 15.12 -16.64
C ALA A 146 8.02 15.46 -16.05
N HIS A 147 8.71 14.50 -15.44
CA HIS A 147 9.88 14.82 -14.63
C HIS A 147 11.12 13.96 -14.91
N LEU A 148 10.97 12.65 -15.07
CA LEU A 148 12.10 11.74 -15.25
C LEU A 148 12.59 11.71 -16.70
N GLU A 149 11.69 11.63 -17.64
CA GLU A 149 11.99 11.54 -19.07
C GLU A 149 12.71 12.78 -19.63
N PRO A 150 12.31 14.02 -19.30
CA PRO A 150 13.03 15.21 -19.76
C PRO A 150 14.48 15.28 -19.23
N THR A 151 14.72 14.68 -18.05
CA THR A 151 16.04 14.72 -17.40
C THR A 151 16.90 13.52 -17.78
N PHE A 152 16.33 12.33 -17.78
CA PHE A 152 17.08 11.07 -17.89
C PHE A 152 16.68 10.21 -19.09
N GLY A 153 15.60 10.53 -19.81
CA GLY A 153 15.05 9.63 -20.83
C GLY A 153 16.05 9.16 -21.88
N LYS A 154 16.94 10.03 -22.31
CA LYS A 154 17.99 9.73 -23.30
C LYS A 154 19.32 9.30 -22.66
N VAL A 155 19.46 9.38 -21.35
CA VAL A 155 20.69 9.04 -20.63
C VAL A 155 20.74 7.53 -20.46
N ALA A 156 21.91 6.94 -20.72
CA ALA A 156 22.14 5.53 -20.40
C ALA A 156 22.06 5.33 -18.88
N LEU A 157 21.39 4.27 -18.44
CA LEU A 157 21.19 4.00 -17.00
C LEU A 157 22.52 3.98 -16.20
N ARG A 158 23.58 3.47 -16.80
CA ARG A 158 24.91 3.39 -16.18
C ARG A 158 25.53 4.77 -15.90
N ASP A 159 25.13 5.79 -16.68
CA ASP A 159 25.69 7.13 -16.62
C ASP A 159 24.93 8.04 -15.64
N ILE A 160 23.79 7.57 -15.13
CA ILE A 160 23.01 8.33 -14.14
C ILE A 160 23.75 8.28 -12.80
N THR A 161 24.18 9.43 -12.33
CA THR A 161 24.90 9.55 -11.06
C THR A 161 23.96 9.96 -9.91
N ARG A 162 24.42 9.74 -8.68
CA ARG A 162 23.72 10.25 -7.48
C ARG A 162 23.60 11.79 -7.52
N SER A 163 24.62 12.49 -8.02
CA SER A 163 24.60 13.94 -8.14
C SER A 163 23.49 14.42 -9.06
N ASP A 164 23.27 13.74 -10.19
CA ASP A 164 22.19 14.08 -11.13
C ASP A 164 20.80 13.91 -10.50
N VAL A 165 20.62 12.82 -9.77
CA VAL A 165 19.35 12.56 -9.05
C VAL A 165 19.15 13.58 -7.93
N THR A 166 20.21 13.95 -7.20
CA THR A 166 20.12 14.97 -6.16
C THR A 166 19.71 16.32 -6.74
N ARG A 167 20.32 16.74 -7.87
CA ARG A 167 19.95 17.98 -8.58
C ARG A 167 18.49 17.97 -9.02
N LEU A 168 18.02 16.86 -9.61
CA LEU A 168 16.62 16.70 -9.96
C LEU A 168 15.73 16.84 -8.73
N HIS A 169 16.04 16.13 -7.64
CA HIS A 169 15.24 16.13 -6.42
C HIS A 169 15.17 17.52 -5.78
N THR A 170 16.29 18.25 -5.70
CA THR A 170 16.35 19.62 -5.16
C THR A 170 15.49 20.57 -5.99
N ARG A 171 15.62 20.52 -7.32
CA ARG A 171 14.77 21.31 -8.24
C ARG A 171 13.29 21.00 -8.03
N LEU A 172 12.89 19.72 -8.04
CA LEU A 172 11.51 19.33 -7.84
C LEU A 172 10.99 19.70 -6.45
N THR A 173 11.83 19.70 -5.43
CA THR A 173 11.44 20.14 -4.10
C THR A 173 11.02 21.61 -4.10
N ALA A 174 11.74 22.47 -4.85
CA ALA A 174 11.41 23.87 -5.00
C ALA A 174 10.18 24.10 -5.90
N ASP A 175 10.13 23.42 -7.05
CA ASP A 175 9.13 23.71 -8.10
C ASP A 175 7.75 23.10 -7.80
N VAL A 176 7.71 21.85 -7.31
CA VAL A 176 6.45 21.08 -7.13
C VAL A 176 6.22 20.60 -5.70
N GLY A 177 7.19 20.79 -4.84
CA GLY A 177 7.12 20.49 -3.41
C GLY A 177 7.72 19.13 -3.00
N PRO A 178 8.02 18.99 -1.68
CA PRO A 178 8.84 17.90 -1.14
C PRO A 178 8.24 16.50 -1.33
N TYR A 179 6.92 16.36 -1.19
CA TYR A 179 6.25 15.07 -1.37
C TYR A 179 6.23 14.60 -2.83
N ALA A 180 6.06 15.54 -3.77
CA ALA A 180 6.09 15.24 -5.19
C ALA A 180 7.49 14.84 -5.63
N ALA A 181 8.53 15.57 -5.21
CA ALA A 181 9.93 15.24 -5.44
C ALA A 181 10.26 13.82 -4.96
N ASN A 182 9.91 13.48 -3.72
CA ASN A 182 10.05 12.13 -3.19
C ASN A 182 9.32 11.10 -4.04
N GLY A 183 8.10 11.41 -4.47
CA GLY A 183 7.27 10.54 -5.31
C GLY A 183 7.92 10.22 -6.66
N VAL A 184 8.50 11.22 -7.32
CA VAL A 184 9.23 11.07 -8.59
C VAL A 184 10.47 10.19 -8.40
N CYS A 185 11.28 10.45 -7.37
CA CYS A 185 12.47 9.65 -7.10
C CYS A 185 12.13 8.19 -6.73
N ARG A 186 11.00 7.93 -6.07
CA ARG A 186 10.51 6.55 -5.84
C ARG A 186 10.19 5.82 -7.14
N VAL A 187 9.63 6.51 -8.14
CA VAL A 187 9.40 5.91 -9.47
C VAL A 187 10.73 5.64 -10.16
N GLY A 188 11.68 6.60 -10.15
CA GLY A 188 13.03 6.40 -10.68
C GLY A 188 13.75 5.21 -10.04
N ASN A 189 13.67 5.10 -8.70
CA ASN A 189 14.19 3.95 -7.95
C ASN A 189 13.58 2.62 -8.42
N ALA A 190 12.27 2.59 -8.67
CA ALA A 190 11.58 1.38 -9.09
C ALA A 190 11.99 0.95 -10.50
N ILE A 191 12.14 1.89 -11.44
CA ILE A 191 12.60 1.65 -12.81
C ILE A 191 14.04 1.13 -12.79
N TYR A 192 14.95 1.85 -12.13
CA TYR A 192 16.36 1.45 -12.05
C TYR A 192 16.54 0.08 -11.40
N ARG A 193 15.86 -0.18 -10.30
CA ARG A 193 15.86 -1.50 -9.65
C ARG A 193 15.34 -2.60 -10.57
N HIS A 194 14.35 -2.29 -11.41
CA HIS A 194 13.85 -3.26 -12.37
C HIS A 194 14.88 -3.55 -13.46
N ALA A 195 15.56 -2.56 -13.97
CA ALA A 195 16.63 -2.76 -14.95
C ALA A 195 17.75 -3.65 -14.39
N VAL A 196 18.13 -3.46 -13.11
CA VAL A 196 19.15 -4.30 -12.45
C VAL A 196 18.68 -5.73 -12.23
N LEU A 197 17.45 -5.91 -11.69
CA LEU A 197 17.00 -7.22 -11.17
C LEU A 197 16.04 -7.97 -12.10
N GLY A 198 15.44 -7.30 -13.06
CA GLY A 198 14.41 -7.87 -13.92
C GLY A 198 14.82 -7.94 -15.38
N MET A 199 15.57 -6.97 -15.85
CA MET A 199 16.13 -6.93 -17.20
C MET A 199 17.59 -7.40 -17.23
N GLU A 200 18.19 -7.63 -16.06
CA GLU A 200 19.59 -8.08 -15.89
C GLU A 200 20.60 -7.24 -16.69
N VAL A 201 20.37 -5.93 -16.77
CA VAL A 201 21.21 -4.99 -17.52
C VAL A 201 22.61 -4.97 -16.92
N ALA A 202 23.60 -5.34 -17.70
CA ALA A 202 25.00 -5.37 -17.26
C ALA A 202 25.57 -3.95 -17.06
N GLY A 203 26.57 -3.83 -16.18
CA GLY A 203 27.32 -2.60 -15.96
C GLY A 203 26.60 -1.51 -15.18
N LEU A 204 25.42 -1.76 -14.64
CA LEU A 204 24.71 -0.79 -13.81
C LEU A 204 25.37 -0.63 -12.42
N ASN A 205 25.34 0.59 -11.91
CA ASN A 205 25.77 0.85 -10.54
C ASN A 205 24.85 0.07 -9.56
N PRO A 206 25.40 -0.83 -8.75
CA PRO A 206 24.61 -1.57 -7.77
C PRO A 206 24.05 -0.66 -6.66
N LEU A 207 24.67 0.48 -6.41
CA LEU A 207 24.12 1.57 -5.62
C LEU A 207 23.13 2.34 -6.49
N ASN A 208 21.88 1.95 -6.41
CA ASN A 208 20.82 2.65 -7.12
C ASN A 208 20.85 4.16 -6.78
N PRO A 209 21.13 5.05 -7.75
CA PRO A 209 21.31 6.48 -7.49
C PRO A 209 20.08 7.15 -6.90
N PHE A 210 18.88 6.59 -7.14
CA PHE A 210 17.60 7.06 -6.59
C PHE A 210 17.33 6.59 -5.15
N ARG A 211 18.19 5.75 -4.56
CA ARG A 211 18.02 5.20 -3.19
C ARG A 211 18.95 5.86 -2.16
N ALA A 212 19.50 7.01 -2.44
CA ALA A 212 20.39 7.69 -1.50
C ALA A 212 19.70 7.93 -0.16
N HIS A 213 20.36 7.58 0.95
CA HIS A 213 19.80 7.66 2.31
C HIS A 213 19.32 9.08 2.66
N ASP A 214 20.06 10.09 2.20
CA ASP A 214 19.81 11.49 2.52
C ASP A 214 19.05 12.25 1.42
N LEU A 215 18.57 11.54 0.40
CA LEU A 215 17.91 12.17 -0.75
C LEU A 215 16.51 12.67 -0.40
N TYR A 216 15.74 11.88 0.38
CA TYR A 216 14.33 12.11 0.56
C TYR A 216 14.02 13.16 1.61
N ASN A 217 13.16 14.11 1.26
CA ASN A 217 12.58 15.04 2.22
C ASN A 217 11.82 14.32 3.32
N SER A 218 11.84 14.87 4.53
CA SER A 218 11.03 14.36 5.65
C SER A 218 9.55 14.45 5.32
N GLU A 219 8.84 13.35 5.45
CA GLU A 219 7.39 13.27 5.24
C GLU A 219 6.68 13.15 6.59
N LYS A 220 6.03 14.23 7.01
CA LYS A 220 5.20 14.21 8.21
C LYS A 220 3.78 13.72 7.87
N PRO A 221 3.25 12.69 8.56
CA PRO A 221 1.88 12.27 8.38
C PRO A 221 0.91 13.43 8.66
N ARG A 222 0.00 13.70 7.75
CA ARG A 222 -1.04 14.72 7.98
C ARG A 222 -2.04 14.21 9.02
N GLN A 223 -2.19 14.91 10.10
CA GLN A 223 -3.26 14.67 11.07
C GLN A 223 -4.56 15.32 10.55
N THR A 224 -5.30 14.61 9.72
CA THR A 224 -6.52 15.11 9.07
C THR A 224 -7.81 14.65 9.75
N GLY A 225 -7.72 13.83 10.79
CA GLY A 225 -8.87 13.28 11.50
C GLY A 225 -9.79 14.34 12.11
N ILE A 226 -11.04 13.97 12.37
CA ILE A 226 -11.99 14.74 13.17
C ILE A 226 -11.79 14.35 14.64
N SER A 227 -11.60 15.32 15.50
CA SER A 227 -11.64 15.08 16.94
C SER A 227 -13.07 14.81 17.39
N GLU A 228 -13.24 14.11 18.49
CA GLU A 228 -14.56 13.86 19.08
C GLU A 228 -15.32 15.16 19.35
N ARG A 229 -14.63 16.18 19.86
CA ARG A 229 -15.20 17.52 20.14
C ARG A 229 -15.73 18.21 18.89
N ALA A 230 -15.20 17.92 17.71
CA ALA A 230 -15.63 18.54 16.46
C ALA A 230 -16.78 17.78 15.77
N LEU A 231 -17.11 16.56 16.23
CA LEU A 231 -18.18 15.74 15.63
C LEU A 231 -19.55 16.42 15.58
N PRO A 232 -20.05 17.10 16.64
CA PRO A 232 -21.36 17.77 16.58
C PRO A 232 -21.43 18.81 15.45
N GLY A 233 -20.39 19.63 15.30
CA GLY A 233 -20.31 20.62 14.23
C GLY A 233 -20.25 19.98 12.85
N TRP A 234 -19.49 18.89 12.70
CA TRP A 234 -19.43 18.14 11.45
C TRP A 234 -20.79 17.50 11.10
N PHE A 235 -21.48 16.89 12.06
CA PHE A 235 -22.83 16.37 11.83
C PHE A 235 -23.81 17.47 11.40
N ALA A 236 -23.74 18.64 12.02
CA ALA A 236 -24.57 19.77 11.63
C ALA A 236 -24.33 20.17 10.15
N GLN A 237 -23.09 20.13 9.67
CA GLN A 237 -22.76 20.37 8.25
C GLN A 237 -23.33 19.26 7.35
N VAL A 238 -23.18 17.99 7.71
CA VAL A 238 -23.73 16.86 6.94
C VAL A 238 -25.26 16.93 6.84
N LEU A 239 -25.93 17.25 7.95
CA LEU A 239 -27.38 17.37 7.99
C LEU A 239 -27.93 18.50 7.12
N LYS A 240 -27.14 19.56 6.86
CA LYS A 240 -27.50 20.66 5.97
C LYS A 240 -27.39 20.33 4.48
N LEU A 241 -26.71 19.24 4.10
CA LEU A 241 -26.59 18.88 2.68
C LEU A 241 -27.98 18.67 2.06
N ASP A 242 -28.21 19.29 0.90
CA ASP A 242 -29.51 19.17 0.21
C ASP A 242 -29.66 17.83 -0.48
N ASN A 243 -28.57 17.29 -1.03
CA ASN A 243 -28.59 15.99 -1.69
C ASN A 243 -28.73 14.85 -0.64
N PRO A 244 -29.85 14.11 -0.63
CA PRO A 244 -30.08 13.04 0.34
C PRO A 244 -29.12 11.87 0.18
N VAL A 245 -28.70 11.55 -1.06
CA VAL A 245 -27.69 10.49 -1.31
C VAL A 245 -26.36 10.87 -0.66
N MET A 246 -25.95 12.13 -0.81
CA MET A 246 -24.69 12.60 -0.24
C MET A 246 -24.74 12.65 1.30
N ARG A 247 -25.88 13.00 1.90
CA ARG A 247 -26.04 12.92 3.38
C ARG A 247 -25.79 11.50 3.88
N GLU A 248 -26.48 10.54 3.31
CA GLU A 248 -26.37 9.13 3.73
C GLU A 248 -24.98 8.55 3.41
N TYR A 249 -24.36 8.94 2.29
CA TYR A 249 -22.98 8.60 1.97
C TYR A 249 -21.99 9.03 3.08
N TRP A 250 -22.10 10.26 3.55
CA TRP A 250 -21.21 10.77 4.60
C TRP A 250 -21.47 10.09 5.95
N LEU A 251 -22.73 9.84 6.29
CA LEU A 251 -23.08 9.10 7.50
C LEU A 251 -22.52 7.67 7.45
N MET A 252 -22.72 6.97 6.32
CA MET A 252 -22.19 5.63 6.12
C MET A 252 -20.66 5.58 6.20
N THR A 253 -19.99 6.57 5.61
CA THR A 253 -18.52 6.69 5.67
C THR A 253 -18.02 6.87 7.10
N ALA A 254 -18.69 7.69 7.90
CA ALA A 254 -18.35 7.91 9.31
C ALA A 254 -18.56 6.64 10.16
N LEU A 255 -19.65 5.93 9.92
CA LEU A 255 -20.05 4.77 10.73
C LEU A 255 -19.26 3.50 10.38
N THR A 256 -18.80 3.35 9.14
CA THR A 256 -18.07 2.15 8.69
C THR A 256 -16.54 2.31 8.72
N GLY A 257 -16.03 3.53 8.60
CA GLY A 257 -14.60 3.77 8.38
C GLY A 257 -14.04 3.13 7.11
N LEU A 258 -14.88 2.71 6.15
CA LEU A 258 -14.48 2.13 4.89
C LEU A 258 -13.72 3.14 4.01
N ARG A 259 -12.98 2.66 3.02
CA ARG A 259 -12.34 3.54 2.05
C ARG A 259 -13.38 4.19 1.15
N ARG A 260 -13.13 5.44 0.74
CA ARG A 260 -14.02 6.19 -0.15
C ARG A 260 -14.55 5.34 -1.32
N ARG A 261 -13.64 4.67 -2.05
CA ARG A 261 -14.03 3.86 -3.22
C ARG A 261 -14.90 2.66 -2.84
N ASP A 262 -14.66 2.06 -1.68
CA ASP A 262 -15.45 0.93 -1.21
C ASP A 262 -16.88 1.38 -0.88
N VAL A 263 -17.07 2.58 -0.29
CA VAL A 263 -18.41 3.13 -0.02
C VAL A 263 -19.10 3.61 -1.30
N CYS A 264 -18.40 4.38 -2.16
CA CYS A 264 -18.96 4.87 -3.42
C CYS A 264 -19.46 3.75 -4.32
N GLY A 265 -18.72 2.65 -4.41
CA GLY A 265 -18.99 1.50 -5.26
C GLY A 265 -19.88 0.44 -4.62
N LEU A 266 -20.61 0.75 -3.56
CA LEU A 266 -21.57 -0.19 -2.97
C LEU A 266 -22.75 -0.46 -3.90
N ARG A 267 -23.10 -1.73 -4.06
CA ARG A 267 -24.22 -2.20 -4.86
C ARG A 267 -25.24 -2.90 -3.97
N TRP A 268 -26.51 -2.88 -4.37
CA TRP A 268 -27.58 -3.54 -3.61
C TRP A 268 -27.48 -5.05 -3.63
N ASP A 269 -26.93 -5.64 -4.69
CA ASP A 269 -26.67 -7.09 -4.78
C ASP A 269 -25.60 -7.58 -3.77
N HIS A 270 -24.79 -6.66 -3.23
CA HIS A 270 -23.83 -6.95 -2.16
C HIS A 270 -24.37 -6.66 -0.75
N VAL A 271 -25.60 -6.13 -0.61
CA VAL A 271 -26.20 -5.79 0.69
C VAL A 271 -27.13 -6.90 1.16
N ASN A 272 -26.79 -7.53 2.27
CA ASN A 272 -27.68 -8.48 2.95
C ASN A 272 -28.23 -7.85 4.24
N LEU A 273 -29.45 -7.33 4.17
CA LEU A 273 -30.10 -6.69 5.32
C LEU A 273 -30.54 -7.72 6.37
N LYS A 274 -30.89 -8.95 5.96
CA LYS A 274 -31.30 -10.03 6.88
C LYS A 274 -30.14 -10.45 7.76
N GLU A 275 -29.00 -10.75 7.12
CA GLU A 275 -27.77 -11.15 7.82
C GLU A 275 -26.93 -9.95 8.31
N ARG A 276 -27.39 -8.73 8.03
CA ARG A 276 -26.81 -7.46 8.49
C ARG A 276 -25.34 -7.30 8.11
N TYR A 277 -25.03 -7.45 6.83
CA TYR A 277 -23.70 -7.13 6.30
C TYR A 277 -23.76 -6.52 4.90
N VAL A 278 -22.68 -5.88 4.50
CA VAL A 278 -22.39 -5.56 3.12
C VAL A 278 -21.08 -6.22 2.71
N GLU A 279 -21.08 -6.86 1.56
CA GLU A 279 -19.90 -7.47 0.99
C GLU A 279 -19.12 -6.45 0.15
N ILE A 280 -17.80 -6.41 0.33
CA ILE A 280 -16.87 -5.63 -0.47
C ILE A 280 -16.03 -6.63 -1.28
N PRO A 281 -16.43 -6.96 -2.52
CA PRO A 281 -15.85 -8.08 -3.26
C PRO A 281 -14.44 -7.79 -3.78
N SER A 282 -14.11 -6.53 -4.05
CA SER A 282 -12.80 -6.14 -4.58
C SER A 282 -12.28 -4.83 -3.97
N PRO A 283 -11.90 -4.84 -2.68
CA PRO A 283 -11.33 -3.66 -2.03
C PRO A 283 -9.92 -3.35 -2.57
N LYS A 284 -9.29 -2.31 -2.05
CA LYS A 284 -7.88 -2.03 -2.36
C LYS A 284 -7.01 -3.24 -1.99
N GLY A 285 -6.45 -3.89 -2.98
CA GLY A 285 -5.66 -5.12 -2.85
C GLY A 285 -6.27 -6.33 -3.56
N GLY A 286 -7.41 -6.12 -4.26
CA GLY A 286 -8.02 -7.12 -5.14
C GLY A 286 -9.01 -8.06 -4.46
N LYS A 287 -9.49 -9.03 -5.24
CA LYS A 287 -10.50 -10.01 -4.81
C LYS A 287 -10.05 -10.86 -3.61
N ASP A 288 -8.76 -11.17 -3.49
CA ASP A 288 -8.20 -11.92 -2.36
C ASP A 288 -8.38 -11.22 -1.01
N ARG A 289 -8.85 -9.99 -1.03
CA ARG A 289 -9.14 -9.18 0.15
C ARG A 289 -10.62 -8.85 0.31
N ALA A 290 -11.48 -9.56 -0.40
CA ALA A 290 -12.93 -9.48 -0.21
C ALA A 290 -13.28 -9.68 1.27
N PHE A 291 -14.25 -8.93 1.77
CA PHE A 291 -14.67 -9.06 3.16
C PHE A 291 -16.12 -8.62 3.35
N LYS A 292 -16.76 -9.12 4.42
CA LYS A 292 -18.06 -8.70 4.87
C LYS A 292 -17.94 -7.65 5.95
N CYS A 293 -18.51 -6.46 5.71
CA CYS A 293 -18.59 -5.39 6.69
C CYS A 293 -19.94 -5.52 7.44
N PRO A 294 -19.96 -5.71 8.77
CA PRO A 294 -21.18 -5.82 9.53
C PRO A 294 -21.91 -4.48 9.58
N LEU A 295 -23.23 -4.54 9.51
CA LEU A 295 -24.14 -3.39 9.56
C LEU A 295 -24.75 -3.24 10.94
N SER A 296 -24.51 -2.11 11.57
CA SER A 296 -25.22 -1.69 12.78
C SER A 296 -26.63 -1.19 12.44
N PRO A 297 -27.60 -1.16 13.40
CA PRO A 297 -28.94 -0.67 13.14
C PRO A 297 -29.00 0.74 12.52
N PRO A 298 -28.19 1.72 12.93
CA PRO A 298 -28.15 3.03 12.25
C PRO A 298 -27.72 2.97 10.78
N MET A 299 -26.77 2.08 10.44
CA MET A 299 -26.35 1.88 9.06
C MET A 299 -27.48 1.30 8.21
N ILE A 300 -28.25 0.37 8.76
CA ILE A 300 -29.43 -0.21 8.09
C ILE A 300 -30.44 0.90 7.80
N ARG A 301 -30.77 1.73 8.78
CA ARG A 301 -31.69 2.87 8.57
C ARG A 301 -31.18 3.84 7.49
N SER A 302 -29.87 4.10 7.45
CA SER A 302 -29.24 4.90 6.40
C SER A 302 -29.43 4.25 5.02
N LEU A 303 -29.19 2.94 4.90
CA LEU A 303 -29.41 2.18 3.67
C LEU A 303 -30.87 2.20 3.22
N GLU A 304 -31.84 2.06 4.15
CA GLU A 304 -33.26 2.14 3.85
C GLU A 304 -33.67 3.53 3.34
N ARG A 305 -33.10 4.61 3.90
CA ARG A 305 -33.35 5.96 3.42
C ARG A 305 -32.83 6.16 2.00
N VAL A 306 -31.59 5.75 1.72
CA VAL A 306 -31.04 5.92 0.38
C VAL A 306 -31.71 4.99 -0.66
N ARG A 307 -32.21 3.83 -0.25
CA ARG A 307 -33.00 2.93 -1.11
C ARG A 307 -34.28 3.60 -1.62
N ARG A 308 -34.98 4.32 -0.74
CA ARG A 308 -36.17 5.11 -1.14
C ARG A 308 -35.83 6.20 -2.16
N VAL A 309 -34.66 6.85 -2.01
CA VAL A 309 -34.18 7.83 -3.00
C VAL A 309 -33.88 7.16 -4.35
N GLY A 310 -33.19 6.02 -4.34
CA GLY A 310 -32.83 5.27 -5.55
C GLY A 310 -34.05 4.84 -6.36
N LYS A 311 -35.12 4.39 -5.70
CA LYS A 311 -36.40 4.05 -6.36
C LYS A 311 -37.02 5.22 -7.10
N VAL A 312 -37.01 6.42 -6.51
CA VAL A 312 -37.55 7.63 -7.14
C VAL A 312 -36.66 8.13 -8.29
N MET A 313 -35.37 7.85 -8.25
CA MET A 313 -34.43 8.25 -9.30
C MET A 313 -34.56 7.39 -10.58
N CYS A 314 -34.96 6.15 -10.47
CA CYS A 314 -34.98 5.18 -11.57
C CYS A 314 -36.29 5.14 -12.36
N ASP A 315 -37.36 5.77 -11.92
CA ASP A 315 -38.73 5.68 -12.48
C ASP A 315 -39.27 4.23 -12.64
N THR A 316 -38.70 3.28 -11.96
CA THR A 316 -39.06 1.86 -11.98
C THR A 316 -39.30 1.34 -10.57
N GLU A 317 -40.06 0.27 -10.42
CA GLU A 317 -40.17 -0.44 -9.15
C GLU A 317 -38.83 -1.08 -8.74
N GLU A 318 -37.93 -1.29 -9.70
CA GLU A 318 -36.60 -1.79 -9.45
C GLU A 318 -35.72 -0.69 -8.82
N CYS A 319 -34.97 -1.08 -7.83
CA CYS A 319 -34.02 -0.17 -7.16
C CYS A 319 -32.80 0.06 -8.06
N HIS A 320 -32.29 1.30 -8.10
CA HIS A 320 -31.02 1.60 -8.75
C HIS A 320 -29.93 0.62 -8.28
N PRO A 321 -29.09 0.06 -9.19
CA PRO A 321 -28.10 -0.96 -8.82
C PRO A 321 -27.09 -0.48 -7.77
N TRP A 322 -26.80 0.82 -7.76
CA TRP A 322 -25.87 1.41 -6.79
C TRP A 322 -26.57 1.89 -5.53
N VAL A 323 -25.94 1.67 -4.37
CA VAL A 323 -26.45 2.20 -3.09
C VAL A 323 -26.40 3.72 -3.07
N PHE A 324 -25.34 4.31 -3.64
CA PHE A 324 -25.18 5.77 -3.72
C PHE A 324 -25.21 6.21 -5.20
N PRO A 325 -26.39 6.31 -5.80
CA PRO A 325 -26.54 6.67 -7.21
C PRO A 325 -26.18 8.14 -7.46
N SER A 326 -25.75 8.44 -8.68
CA SER A 326 -25.47 9.80 -9.17
C SER A 326 -25.89 9.93 -10.62
N VAL A 327 -26.73 10.90 -10.92
CA VAL A 327 -27.16 11.22 -12.30
C VAL A 327 -26.13 12.05 -13.05
N THR A 328 -25.16 12.62 -12.35
CA THR A 328 -24.11 13.48 -12.95
C THR A 328 -22.81 12.74 -13.22
N SER A 329 -22.66 11.52 -12.73
CA SER A 329 -21.49 10.69 -12.95
C SER A 329 -21.71 9.72 -14.09
N SER A 330 -20.70 9.56 -14.97
CA SER A 330 -20.72 8.60 -16.08
C SER A 330 -20.82 7.14 -15.61
N SER A 331 -20.35 6.85 -14.39
CA SER A 331 -20.47 5.50 -13.78
C SER A 331 -21.84 5.21 -13.17
N GLY A 332 -22.74 6.18 -13.11
CA GLY A 332 -24.05 6.09 -12.48
C GLY A 332 -24.02 6.11 -10.93
N HIS A 333 -22.86 6.24 -10.32
CA HIS A 333 -22.72 6.32 -8.86
C HIS A 333 -21.85 7.50 -8.42
N VAL A 334 -21.86 7.81 -7.13
CA VAL A 334 -21.03 8.86 -6.54
C VAL A 334 -19.55 8.50 -6.69
N GLU A 335 -18.78 9.30 -7.42
CA GLU A 335 -17.33 9.15 -7.61
C GLU A 335 -16.54 10.21 -6.87
N GLU A 336 -16.89 11.48 -7.08
CA GLU A 336 -16.26 12.60 -6.42
C GLU A 336 -17.09 13.09 -5.23
N VAL A 337 -16.46 13.08 -4.06
CA VAL A 337 -17.08 13.50 -2.79
C VAL A 337 -16.45 14.78 -2.23
N LYS A 338 -15.92 15.63 -3.10
CA LYS A 338 -15.49 16.95 -2.68
C LYS A 338 -16.74 17.80 -2.42
N ASN A 339 -16.91 18.23 -1.20
CA ASN A 339 -17.97 19.15 -0.84
C ASN A 339 -17.33 20.36 -0.13
N LYS A 340 -17.54 21.55 -0.70
CA LYS A 340 -16.99 22.82 -0.16
C LYS A 340 -17.57 23.14 1.22
N ASN A 341 -18.74 22.62 1.53
CA ASN A 341 -19.44 22.82 2.80
C ASN A 341 -19.00 21.85 3.91
N LEU A 342 -18.11 20.92 3.60
CA LEU A 342 -17.56 19.96 4.56
C LEU A 342 -16.04 20.12 4.61
N ASP A 343 -15.54 20.46 5.77
CA ASP A 343 -14.11 20.70 6.03
C ASP A 343 -13.27 19.43 6.11
N LYS A 344 -13.90 18.25 6.09
CA LYS A 344 -13.22 16.96 6.18
C LYS A 344 -13.50 16.05 4.98
N SER A 345 -12.48 15.35 4.55
CA SER A 345 -12.57 14.37 3.48
C SER A 345 -13.00 12.98 4.00
N PRO A 346 -13.50 12.07 3.13
CA PRO A 346 -13.79 10.69 3.52
C PRO A 346 -12.57 9.95 4.10
N HIS A 347 -11.37 10.31 3.65
CA HIS A 347 -10.14 9.74 4.19
C HIS A 347 -9.85 10.20 5.62
N ALA A 348 -10.16 11.45 5.92
CA ALA A 348 -10.09 12.00 7.28
C ALA A 348 -11.03 11.26 8.24
N LEU A 349 -12.28 10.97 7.79
CA LEU A 349 -13.24 10.17 8.57
C LEU A 349 -12.71 8.77 8.87
N ARG A 350 -12.11 8.12 7.88
CA ARG A 350 -11.49 6.81 8.10
C ARG A 350 -10.33 6.85 9.11
N HIS A 351 -9.53 7.92 9.11
CA HIS A 351 -8.51 8.11 10.15
C HIS A 351 -9.14 8.27 11.54
N SER A 352 -10.22 9.05 11.62
CA SER A 352 -10.96 9.27 12.85
C SER A 352 -11.64 8.02 13.37
N PHE A 353 -12.15 7.16 12.49
CA PHE A 353 -12.85 5.93 12.87
C PHE A 353 -11.99 5.04 13.79
N ARG A 354 -10.67 4.99 13.56
CA ARG A 354 -9.77 4.26 14.45
C ARG A 354 -9.73 4.88 15.86
N ALA A 355 -9.73 6.20 15.94
CA ALA A 355 -9.78 6.90 17.23
C ALA A 355 -11.12 6.69 17.92
N PHE A 356 -12.23 6.69 17.16
CA PHE A 356 -13.56 6.42 17.68
C PHE A 356 -13.70 4.97 18.19
N CYS A 357 -13.12 3.99 17.49
CA CYS A 357 -13.03 2.62 17.99
C CYS A 357 -12.31 2.57 19.34
N ALA A 358 -11.18 3.27 19.47
CA ALA A 358 -10.45 3.32 20.73
C ALA A 358 -11.27 4.00 21.84
N GLY A 359 -11.92 5.13 21.57
CA GLY A 359 -12.82 5.82 22.50
C GLY A 359 -14.02 4.97 22.90
N ALA A 360 -14.54 4.17 21.99
CA ALA A 360 -15.61 3.20 22.22
C ALA A 360 -15.13 1.88 22.90
N LYS A 361 -13.86 1.80 23.27
CA LYS A 361 -13.23 0.61 23.87
C LYS A 361 -13.31 -0.65 22.99
N VAL A 362 -13.42 -0.49 21.67
CA VAL A 362 -13.33 -1.59 20.71
C VAL A 362 -11.87 -2.00 20.56
N SER A 363 -11.59 -3.31 20.62
CA SER A 363 -10.23 -3.83 20.55
C SER A 363 -9.51 -3.40 19.27
N THR A 364 -8.18 -3.28 19.31
CA THR A 364 -7.36 -2.92 18.15
C THR A 364 -7.53 -3.94 17.01
N VAL A 365 -7.73 -5.22 17.34
CA VAL A 365 -7.97 -6.30 16.36
C VAL A 365 -9.29 -6.05 15.63
N HIS A 366 -10.39 -5.88 16.38
CA HIS A 366 -11.71 -5.60 15.78
C HIS A 366 -11.71 -4.30 14.98
N SER A 367 -11.08 -3.24 15.48
CA SER A 367 -10.92 -1.99 14.73
C SER A 367 -10.20 -2.19 13.39
N ARG A 368 -9.12 -2.99 13.35
CA ARG A 368 -8.41 -3.32 12.11
C ARG A 368 -9.27 -4.15 11.16
N LEU A 369 -9.99 -5.14 11.67
CA LEU A 369 -10.88 -6.00 10.86
C LEU A 369 -12.03 -5.19 10.24
N LEU A 370 -12.73 -4.36 11.04
CA LEU A 370 -13.79 -3.47 10.54
C LEU A 370 -13.30 -2.56 9.40
N MET A 371 -12.04 -2.11 9.46
CA MET A 371 -11.43 -1.28 8.44
C MET A 371 -10.77 -2.07 7.30
N ASN A 372 -10.86 -3.39 7.28
CA ASN A 372 -10.12 -4.26 6.35
C ASN A 372 -8.62 -3.91 6.27
N HIS A 373 -7.96 -3.80 7.43
CA HIS A 373 -6.51 -3.73 7.51
C HIS A 373 -5.92 -5.14 7.62
N LYS A 374 -4.71 -5.32 7.07
CA LYS A 374 -3.97 -6.56 7.29
C LYS A 374 -3.65 -6.70 8.78
N ILE A 375 -3.94 -7.85 9.33
CA ILE A 375 -3.46 -8.29 10.63
C ILE A 375 -2.25 -9.19 10.35
N SER A 376 -1.18 -9.07 11.13
CA SER A 376 -0.10 -10.07 11.10
C SER A 376 -0.73 -11.42 11.43
N LYS A 377 -0.38 -12.45 10.67
CA LYS A 377 -0.80 -13.83 10.96
C LYS A 377 -0.10 -14.28 12.26
N ASP A 378 -0.66 -13.91 13.38
CA ASP A 378 -0.29 -14.51 14.63
C ASP A 378 -1.08 -15.82 14.78
N VAL A 379 -0.41 -16.86 15.17
CA VAL A 379 -0.92 -18.24 15.19
C VAL A 379 -2.20 -18.37 16.04
N HIS A 380 -2.40 -17.50 17.02
CA HIS A 380 -3.60 -17.48 17.88
C HIS A 380 -4.89 -17.01 17.17
N GLU A 381 -4.81 -16.22 16.12
CA GLU A 381 -6.01 -15.74 15.39
C GLU A 381 -6.60 -16.77 14.40
N SER A 382 -5.85 -17.81 14.05
CA SER A 382 -6.31 -18.87 13.13
C SER A 382 -7.33 -19.84 13.73
N TYR A 383 -7.53 -19.81 15.05
CA TYR A 383 -8.43 -20.74 15.77
C TYR A 383 -9.85 -20.21 15.98
N MET A 384 -10.14 -18.96 15.69
CA MET A 384 -11.50 -18.45 15.76
C MET A 384 -12.30 -18.84 14.51
N THR A 385 -13.44 -19.48 14.68
CA THR A 385 -14.33 -19.74 13.56
C THR A 385 -14.78 -18.41 12.93
N LEU A 386 -14.82 -18.34 11.59
CA LEU A 386 -15.24 -17.15 10.85
C LEU A 386 -16.61 -16.61 11.31
N GLY A 387 -17.54 -17.50 11.70
CA GLY A 387 -18.85 -17.12 12.23
C GLY A 387 -18.79 -16.41 13.57
N ALA A 388 -18.09 -16.98 14.55
CA ALA A 388 -17.94 -16.36 15.88
C ALA A 388 -17.21 -15.01 15.82
N MET A 389 -16.22 -14.90 14.94
CA MET A 389 -15.54 -13.63 14.68
C MET A 389 -16.47 -12.59 14.07
N PHE A 390 -17.37 -12.99 13.15
CA PHE A 390 -18.30 -12.07 12.51
C PHE A 390 -19.32 -11.50 13.50
N ASP A 391 -19.81 -12.29 14.44
CA ASP A 391 -20.74 -11.84 15.49
C ASP A 391 -20.04 -10.84 16.45
N GLN A 392 -18.79 -11.08 16.81
CA GLN A 392 -18.00 -10.13 17.58
C GLN A 392 -17.78 -8.82 16.82
N LEU A 393 -17.51 -8.89 15.51
CA LEU A 393 -17.38 -7.71 14.67
C LEU A 393 -18.70 -6.94 14.54
N ARG A 394 -19.83 -7.64 14.52
CA ARG A 394 -21.17 -7.02 14.54
C ARG A 394 -21.36 -6.22 15.84
N GLY A 395 -21.10 -6.84 16.99
CA GLY A 395 -21.12 -6.17 18.28
C GLY A 395 -20.19 -4.95 18.33
N ALA A 396 -18.96 -5.10 17.85
CA ALA A 396 -18.01 -3.99 17.77
C ALA A 396 -18.51 -2.85 16.86
N SER A 397 -19.14 -3.18 15.72
CA SER A 397 -19.76 -2.19 14.82
C SER A 397 -20.90 -1.43 15.48
N GLU A 398 -21.72 -2.09 16.29
CA GLU A 398 -22.82 -1.46 17.04
C GLU A 398 -22.28 -0.52 18.10
N VAL A 399 -21.29 -0.96 18.88
CA VAL A 399 -20.66 -0.15 19.94
C VAL A 399 -20.01 1.12 19.36
N VAL A 400 -19.24 1.00 18.28
CA VAL A 400 -18.60 2.19 17.68
C VAL A 400 -19.63 3.10 17.02
N SER A 401 -20.70 2.56 16.42
CA SER A 401 -21.78 3.36 15.85
C SER A 401 -22.51 4.15 16.92
N ALA A 402 -22.84 3.54 18.06
CA ALA A 402 -23.45 4.21 19.20
C ALA A 402 -22.55 5.32 19.75
N TYR A 403 -21.25 5.04 19.86
CA TYR A 403 -20.24 6.01 20.29
C TYR A 403 -20.19 7.23 19.37
N ILE A 404 -20.17 7.05 18.07
CA ILE A 404 -20.13 8.14 17.09
C ILE A 404 -21.44 8.93 17.14
N LEU A 405 -22.59 8.24 17.15
CA LEU A 405 -23.92 8.87 17.07
C LEU A 405 -24.36 9.59 18.35
N ARG A 406 -23.72 9.36 19.50
CA ARG A 406 -24.00 10.17 20.71
C ARG A 406 -23.73 11.66 20.49
N HIS A 407 -22.92 12.00 19.48
CA HIS A 407 -22.60 13.38 19.08
C HIS A 407 -23.53 13.93 17.98
N LEU A 408 -24.48 13.11 17.50
CA LEU A 408 -25.50 13.55 16.56
C LEU A 408 -26.50 14.47 17.32
N PRO A 409 -26.90 15.60 16.74
CA PRO A 409 -27.90 16.49 17.35
C PRO A 409 -29.17 15.73 17.70
N LYS A 410 -29.75 16.05 18.87
CA LYS A 410 -31.04 15.46 19.31
C LYS A 410 -32.11 15.66 18.24
N GLY A 411 -32.85 14.62 17.92
CA GLY A 411 -33.89 14.64 16.89
C GLY A 411 -33.41 14.60 15.45
N ALA A 412 -32.09 14.50 15.19
CA ALA A 412 -31.53 14.47 13.84
C ALA A 412 -32.09 13.35 12.97
N GLU A 413 -32.33 12.14 13.51
CA GLU A 413 -32.94 11.04 12.76
C GLU A 413 -34.36 11.38 12.29
N LYS A 414 -35.18 11.97 13.17
CA LYS A 414 -36.52 12.44 12.80
C LYS A 414 -36.46 13.57 11.76
N GLN A 415 -35.49 14.44 11.85
CA GLN A 415 -35.24 15.50 10.86
C GLN A 415 -34.83 14.92 9.50
N LEU A 416 -33.96 13.91 9.46
CA LEU A 416 -33.57 13.21 8.23
C LEU A 416 -34.76 12.57 7.54
N GLU A 417 -35.62 11.86 8.30
CA GLU A 417 -36.81 11.22 7.78
C GLU A 417 -37.83 12.26 7.24
N ARG A 418 -38.06 13.36 7.98
CA ARG A 418 -38.95 14.43 7.54
C ARG A 418 -38.45 15.06 6.24
N ARG A 419 -37.19 15.51 6.19
CA ARG A 419 -36.61 16.13 5.00
C ARG A 419 -36.63 15.18 3.79
N LEU A 420 -36.39 13.90 4.02
CA LEU A 420 -36.45 12.91 2.95
C LEU A 420 -37.88 12.80 2.38
N ARG A 421 -38.92 12.71 3.24
CA ARG A 421 -40.30 12.68 2.80
C ARG A 421 -40.69 13.93 2.00
N GLU A 422 -40.32 15.12 2.48
CA GLU A 422 -40.55 16.39 1.79
C GLU A 422 -39.90 16.41 0.42
N GLN A 423 -38.63 15.98 0.31
CA GLN A 423 -37.89 15.92 -0.94
C GLN A 423 -38.46 14.91 -1.96
N LEU A 424 -38.95 13.76 -1.49
CA LEU A 424 -39.56 12.74 -2.36
C LEU A 424 -40.96 13.16 -2.82
N SER A 425 -41.76 13.81 -1.95
CA SER A 425 -43.10 14.32 -2.29
C SER A 425 -43.03 15.46 -3.30
N GLY A 426 -42.09 16.42 -3.13
CA GLY A 426 -41.91 17.52 -4.07
C GLY A 426 -41.50 17.07 -5.49
N ARG A 427 -40.68 16.03 -5.61
CA ARG A 427 -40.31 15.46 -6.92
C ARG A 427 -41.47 14.76 -7.62
N ASN A 428 -42.36 14.11 -6.88
CA ASN A 428 -43.56 13.50 -7.45
C ASN A 428 -44.58 14.53 -7.96
N GLN A 429 -44.61 15.74 -7.41
CA GLN A 429 -45.47 16.84 -7.90
C GLN A 429 -44.96 17.51 -9.17
N VAL A 430 -43.64 17.57 -9.39
CA VAL A 430 -43.03 18.16 -10.61
C VAL A 430 -43.12 17.20 -11.81
N ARG A 431 -43.41 15.92 -11.58
CA ARG A 431 -43.52 14.89 -12.62
C ARG A 431 -44.95 14.57 -13.03
N ARG A 432 -45.96 15.18 -12.39
CA ARG A 432 -47.37 15.18 -12.83
C ARG A 432 -47.66 16.47 -13.60
#